data_83f3063f12580e2fd19d0484dd476409
#
_entry.id   83f3063f12580e2fd19d0484dd476409
#
_cell.length_a   1.000
_cell.length_b   1.000
_cell.length_c   1.000
_cell.angle_alpha   90.00
_cell.angle_beta   90.00
_cell.angle_gamma   90.00
#
_symmetry.space_group_name_H-M   'P 1'
#
loop_
_entity.id
_entity.type
_entity.pdbx_description
1 polymer ?
#
loop_
_entity_poly.entity_id
_entity_poly.type
_entity_poly.pdbx_seq_one_letter_code
_entity_poly.pdbx_strand_id
1 'polypeptide(L)'
;MSTRRFAFFLGLFFVLAGIAGFLPFLSHPEAGATLADNAIAPARHGGAILGTGDAMLFGLFPVNAVHNAVHLLFGLWGIAGSRSRRGALVYARSIAIIFFLLAIAGLLPAVQTGFGLMPLYAKDVWLHGLIAVGGLYFGWASRDGARL
;
A
#
# COMPACT_ATOMS: atom_id res chain seq x y z
N MET A 1 -6.26 -9.54 20.01
CA MET A 1 -5.55 -10.15 18.85
C MET A 1 -4.05 -10.09 19.13
N SER A 2 -3.28 -11.14 18.84
CA SER A 2 -1.82 -11.13 19.02
C SER A 2 -1.13 -10.45 17.81
N THR A 3 0.10 -9.96 18.01
CA THR A 3 0.89 -9.36 16.92
C THR A 3 1.12 -10.34 15.76
N ARG A 4 1.25 -11.64 16.05
CA ARG A 4 1.35 -12.68 15.01
C ARG A 4 0.10 -12.77 14.14
N ARG A 5 -1.10 -12.72 14.75
CA ARG A 5 -2.37 -12.71 13.99
C ARG A 5 -2.52 -11.42 13.19
N PHE A 6 -2.13 -10.27 13.75
CA PHE A 6 -2.11 -9.01 13.03
C PHE A 6 -1.23 -9.10 11.79
N ALA A 7 0.02 -9.56 11.93
CA ALA A 7 0.94 -9.71 10.79
C ALA A 7 0.41 -10.66 9.72
N PHE A 8 -0.22 -11.77 10.12
CA PHE A 8 -0.81 -12.72 9.19
C PHE A 8 -1.99 -12.13 8.41
N PHE A 9 -2.98 -11.54 9.10
CA PHE A 9 -4.17 -11.01 8.44
C PHE A 9 -3.87 -9.76 7.60
N LEU A 10 -2.99 -8.87 8.07
CA LEU A 10 -2.55 -7.75 7.27
C LEU A 10 -1.74 -8.21 6.05
N GLY A 11 -0.87 -9.21 6.22
CA GLY A 11 -0.14 -9.81 5.11
C GLY A 11 -1.08 -10.45 4.08
N LEU A 12 -2.10 -11.17 4.53
CA LEU A 12 -3.13 -11.73 3.64
C LEU A 12 -3.90 -10.63 2.91
N PHE A 13 -4.28 -9.58 3.62
CA PHE A 13 -4.94 -8.41 3.00
C PHE A 13 -4.09 -7.81 1.88
N PHE A 14 -2.80 -7.60 2.11
CA PHE A 14 -1.90 -7.06 1.08
C PHE A 14 -1.72 -8.00 -0.11
N VAL A 15 -1.63 -9.31 0.10
CA VAL A 15 -1.58 -10.28 -1.02
C VAL A 15 -2.85 -10.18 -1.85
N LEU A 16 -4.01 -10.16 -1.22
CA LEU A 16 -5.30 -10.07 -1.92
C LEU A 16 -5.44 -8.73 -2.66
N ALA A 17 -5.06 -7.61 -2.03
CA ALA A 17 -5.08 -6.30 -2.66
C ALA A 17 -4.12 -6.22 -3.87
N GLY A 18 -2.90 -6.75 -3.72
CA GLY A 18 -1.93 -6.81 -4.81
C GLY A 18 -2.41 -7.65 -5.99
N ILE A 19 -3.00 -8.82 -5.74
CA ILE A 19 -3.60 -9.65 -6.79
C ILE A 19 -4.79 -8.92 -7.43
N ALA A 20 -5.69 -8.35 -6.62
CA ALA A 20 -6.87 -7.64 -7.11
C ALA A 20 -6.50 -6.46 -8.01
N GLY A 21 -5.42 -5.74 -7.72
CA GLY A 21 -4.92 -4.65 -8.54
C GLY A 21 -4.43 -5.06 -9.92
N PHE A 22 -4.09 -6.32 -10.13
CA PHE A 22 -3.75 -6.86 -11.45
C PHE A 22 -4.95 -7.41 -12.22
N LEU A 23 -6.14 -7.50 -11.60
CA LEU A 23 -7.33 -8.05 -12.25
C LEU A 23 -8.13 -6.93 -12.94
N PRO A 24 -8.26 -6.94 -14.29
CA PRO A 24 -8.90 -5.84 -15.03
C PRO A 24 -10.36 -5.57 -14.65
N PHE A 25 -11.07 -6.56 -14.16
CA PHE A 25 -12.47 -6.39 -13.74
C PHE A 25 -12.63 -5.78 -12.34
N LEU A 26 -11.55 -5.69 -11.56
CA LEU A 26 -11.51 -5.03 -10.24
C LEU A 26 -10.78 -3.69 -10.29
N SER A 27 -9.93 -3.48 -11.29
CA SER A 27 -9.15 -2.27 -11.49
C SER A 27 -9.52 -1.65 -12.85
N HIS A 28 -10.16 -0.49 -12.82
CA HIS A 28 -10.59 0.22 -14.01
C HIS A 28 -9.69 1.44 -14.25
N PRO A 29 -9.46 1.86 -15.51
CA PRO A 29 -8.85 3.15 -15.80
C PRO A 29 -9.58 4.27 -15.06
N GLU A 30 -8.85 5.30 -14.61
CA GLU A 30 -9.46 6.44 -13.93
C GLU A 30 -10.52 7.08 -14.85
N ALA A 31 -11.75 7.24 -14.36
CA ALA A 31 -12.83 7.84 -15.12
C ALA A 31 -12.50 9.31 -15.37
N GLY A 32 -12.30 9.68 -16.64
CA GLY A 32 -11.96 11.05 -17.05
C GLY A 32 -10.58 11.21 -17.69
N ALA A 33 -9.76 10.16 -17.72
CA ALA A 33 -8.55 10.17 -18.56
C ALA A 33 -8.96 10.16 -20.04
N THR A 34 -9.09 11.34 -20.65
CA THR A 34 -9.34 11.44 -22.09
C THR A 34 -8.06 11.12 -22.85
N LEU A 35 -8.21 10.70 -24.12
CA LEU A 35 -7.04 10.51 -25.02
C LEU A 35 -6.19 11.79 -25.15
N ALA A 36 -6.79 12.97 -24.94
CA ALA A 36 -6.11 14.26 -24.91
C ALA A 36 -5.23 14.42 -23.66
N ASP A 37 -5.68 13.97 -22.49
CA ASP A 37 -4.89 14.01 -21.24
C ASP A 37 -3.68 13.10 -21.34
N ASN A 38 -3.82 11.96 -22.01
CA ASN A 38 -2.70 11.04 -22.27
C ASN A 38 -1.69 11.59 -23.29
N ALA A 39 -2.12 12.49 -24.21
CA ALA A 39 -1.25 13.08 -25.23
C ALA A 39 -0.51 14.34 -24.76
N ILE A 40 -1.06 15.10 -23.82
CA ILE A 40 -0.57 16.43 -23.42
C ILE A 40 0.11 16.41 -22.03
N ALA A 41 -0.16 15.39 -21.20
CA ALA A 41 0.46 15.22 -19.89
C ALA A 41 1.50 14.10 -19.93
N PRO A 42 2.73 14.38 -20.35
CA PRO A 42 3.78 13.38 -20.21
C PRO A 42 3.97 13.10 -18.71
N ALA A 43 3.70 11.88 -18.32
CA ALA A 43 4.08 11.30 -17.04
C ALA A 43 3.45 11.90 -15.75
N ARG A 44 2.19 12.29 -15.77
CA ARG A 44 1.45 12.43 -14.52
C ARG A 44 1.15 11.07 -13.87
N HIS A 45 1.27 10.01 -14.62
CA HIS A 45 0.94 8.65 -14.22
C HIS A 45 2.18 7.77 -14.39
N GLY A 46 2.63 7.15 -13.32
CA GLY A 46 3.81 6.28 -13.27
C GLY A 46 3.78 5.05 -14.18
N GLY A 47 2.93 5.06 -15.19
CA GLY A 47 2.77 4.01 -16.18
C GLY A 47 3.96 3.83 -17.14
N ALA A 48 4.89 4.77 -17.16
CA ALA A 48 5.99 4.73 -18.14
C ALA A 48 6.98 3.57 -17.93
N ILE A 49 7.16 3.10 -16.70
CA ILE A 49 8.18 2.08 -16.42
C ILE A 49 7.66 0.66 -16.74
N LEU A 50 6.36 0.39 -16.59
CA LEU A 50 5.78 -0.93 -16.82
C LEU A 50 4.56 -0.91 -17.78
N GLY A 51 4.32 0.19 -18.50
CA GLY A 51 3.34 0.25 -19.58
C GLY A 51 1.86 0.28 -19.16
N THR A 52 1.57 0.45 -17.89
CA THR A 52 0.19 0.54 -17.38
C THR A 52 0.00 1.87 -16.68
N GLY A 53 -0.90 2.72 -17.18
CA GLY A 53 -1.36 3.90 -16.46
C GLY A 53 -1.95 3.54 -15.09
N ASP A 54 -2.16 4.54 -14.25
CA ASP A 54 -2.84 4.34 -12.97
C ASP A 54 -4.26 3.82 -13.21
N ALA A 55 -4.68 2.88 -12.41
CA ALA A 55 -6.03 2.33 -12.40
C ALA A 55 -6.66 2.56 -11.03
N MET A 56 -7.98 2.52 -10.97
CA MET A 56 -8.73 2.67 -9.72
C MET A 56 -9.23 1.30 -9.26
N LEU A 57 -8.58 0.71 -8.24
CA LEU A 57 -9.03 -0.53 -7.62
C LEU A 57 -10.38 -0.27 -6.90
N PHE A 58 -11.41 -1.02 -7.29
CA PHE A 58 -12.81 -0.82 -6.86
C PHE A 58 -13.35 0.61 -7.09
N GLY A 59 -12.76 1.39 -7.99
CA GLY A 59 -13.10 2.81 -8.17
C GLY A 59 -12.72 3.70 -6.97
N LEU A 60 -11.88 3.24 -6.05
CA LEU A 60 -11.59 3.91 -4.78
C LEU A 60 -10.11 4.24 -4.59
N PHE A 61 -9.24 3.30 -4.93
CA PHE A 61 -7.81 3.37 -4.62
C PHE A 61 -6.99 3.42 -5.89
N PRO A 62 -6.16 4.45 -6.10
CA PRO A 62 -5.29 4.50 -7.24
C PRO A 62 -4.18 3.44 -7.10
N VAL A 63 -4.01 2.63 -8.14
CA VAL A 63 -3.02 1.54 -8.17
C VAL A 63 -2.33 1.47 -9.53
N ASN A 64 -1.11 0.95 -9.55
CA ASN A 64 -0.41 0.56 -10.76
C ASN A 64 0.40 -0.72 -10.52
N ALA A 65 1.11 -1.20 -11.52
CA ALA A 65 1.85 -2.46 -11.42
C ALA A 65 2.92 -2.43 -10.31
N VAL A 66 3.59 -1.30 -10.09
CA VAL A 66 4.58 -1.14 -9.01
C VAL A 66 3.89 -1.19 -7.65
N HIS A 67 2.80 -0.45 -7.48
CA HIS A 67 2.00 -0.44 -6.25
C HIS A 67 1.51 -1.85 -5.90
N ASN A 68 0.96 -2.57 -6.89
CA ASN A 68 0.48 -3.93 -6.71
C ASN A 68 1.61 -4.90 -6.33
N ALA A 69 2.78 -4.80 -6.98
CA ALA A 69 3.96 -5.60 -6.65
C ALA A 69 4.46 -5.32 -5.22
N VAL A 70 4.48 -4.06 -4.79
CA VAL A 70 4.83 -3.67 -3.42
C VAL A 70 3.85 -4.25 -2.41
N HIS A 71 2.55 -4.25 -2.70
CA HIS A 71 1.55 -4.92 -1.86
C HIS A 71 1.83 -6.42 -1.72
N LEU A 72 2.15 -7.12 -2.82
CA LEU A 72 2.52 -8.54 -2.76
C LEU A 72 3.75 -8.77 -1.87
N LEU A 73 4.79 -7.92 -1.98
CA LEU A 73 5.99 -8.04 -1.15
C LEU A 73 5.68 -7.84 0.34
N PHE A 74 4.94 -6.79 0.70
CA PHE A 74 4.50 -6.57 2.08
C PHE A 74 3.60 -7.70 2.59
N GLY A 75 2.76 -8.24 1.72
CA GLY A 75 1.89 -9.35 2.04
C GLY A 75 2.65 -10.63 2.38
N LEU A 76 3.57 -11.04 1.50
CA LEU A 76 4.43 -12.20 1.72
C LEU A 76 5.31 -12.04 2.97
N TRP A 77 5.86 -10.85 3.19
CA TRP A 77 6.62 -10.55 4.40
C TRP A 77 5.78 -10.67 5.66
N GLY A 78 4.55 -10.13 5.66
CA GLY A 78 3.63 -10.25 6.80
C GLY A 78 3.29 -11.70 7.15
N ILE A 79 2.97 -12.51 6.13
CA ILE A 79 2.69 -13.95 6.30
C ILE A 79 3.94 -14.68 6.83
N ALA A 80 5.11 -14.43 6.24
CA ALA A 80 6.36 -15.03 6.70
C ALA A 80 6.71 -14.60 8.13
N GLY A 81 6.63 -13.30 8.42
CA GLY A 81 6.89 -12.71 9.73
C GLY A 81 5.96 -13.23 10.84
N SER A 82 4.71 -13.56 10.48
CA SER A 82 3.71 -14.08 11.42
C SER A 82 4.09 -15.44 12.06
N ARG A 83 5.04 -16.17 11.45
CA ARG A 83 5.49 -17.47 11.95
C ARG A 83 6.22 -17.40 13.29
N SER A 84 6.82 -16.24 13.64
CA SER A 84 7.49 -16.04 14.91
C SER A 84 7.05 -14.73 15.58
N ARG A 85 7.14 -14.66 16.91
CA ARG A 85 6.86 -13.43 17.65
C ARG A 85 7.79 -12.28 17.21
N ARG A 86 9.09 -12.56 17.11
CA ARG A 86 10.08 -11.56 16.69
C ARG A 86 9.81 -11.06 15.27
N GLY A 87 9.56 -11.97 14.33
CA GLY A 87 9.22 -11.60 12.95
C GLY A 87 7.97 -10.73 12.84
N ALA A 88 6.91 -11.07 13.59
CA ALA A 88 5.68 -10.29 13.63
C ALA A 88 5.90 -8.89 14.24
N LEU A 89 6.72 -8.76 15.28
CA LEU A 89 7.07 -7.46 15.86
C LEU A 89 7.89 -6.60 14.92
N VAL A 90 8.89 -7.17 14.26
CA VAL A 90 9.66 -6.46 13.24
C VAL A 90 8.73 -5.98 12.13
N TYR A 91 7.88 -6.86 11.60
CA TYR A 91 6.90 -6.50 10.58
C TYR A 91 5.98 -5.36 11.05
N ALA A 92 5.33 -5.49 12.22
CA ALA A 92 4.39 -4.48 12.71
C ALA A 92 5.05 -3.11 12.91
N ARG A 93 6.28 -3.07 13.46
CA ARG A 93 7.04 -1.84 13.66
C ARG A 93 7.45 -1.19 12.34
N SER A 94 7.93 -2.00 11.39
CA SER A 94 8.29 -1.50 10.06
C SER A 94 7.07 -0.97 9.31
N ILE A 95 5.94 -1.69 9.35
CA ILE A 95 4.68 -1.23 8.75
C ILE A 95 4.23 0.11 9.37
N ALA A 96 4.30 0.26 10.70
CA ALA A 96 3.95 1.53 11.34
C ALA A 96 4.76 2.71 10.76
N ILE A 97 6.07 2.56 10.67
CA ILE A 97 6.96 3.62 10.21
C ILE A 97 6.75 3.88 8.71
N ILE A 98 6.81 2.83 7.90
CA ILE A 98 6.73 2.97 6.44
C ILE A 98 5.38 3.56 6.04
N PHE A 99 4.28 3.03 6.55
CA PHE A 99 2.94 3.50 6.16
C PHE A 99 2.60 4.88 6.74
N PHE A 100 3.19 5.25 7.88
CA PHE A 100 3.12 6.64 8.35
C PHE A 100 3.81 7.61 7.39
N LEU A 101 5.01 7.26 6.89
CA LEU A 101 5.72 8.07 5.91
C LEU A 101 4.98 8.12 4.57
N LEU A 102 4.38 7.00 4.11
CA LEU A 102 3.56 6.97 2.90
C LEU A 102 2.30 7.83 3.04
N ALA A 103 1.65 7.84 4.21
CA ALA A 103 0.50 8.71 4.46
C ALA A 103 0.89 10.19 4.37
N ILE A 104 2.04 10.58 4.94
CA ILE A 104 2.56 11.95 4.82
C ILE A 104 2.91 12.25 3.35
N ALA A 105 3.60 11.35 2.66
CA ALA A 105 3.98 11.55 1.27
C ALA A 105 2.74 11.76 0.38
N GLY A 106 1.65 11.02 0.64
CA GLY A 106 0.39 11.19 -0.09
C GLY A 106 -0.32 12.55 0.13
N LEU A 107 -0.01 13.25 1.22
CA LEU A 107 -0.51 14.60 1.50
C LEU A 107 0.32 15.70 0.81
N LEU A 108 1.52 15.39 0.36
CA LEU A 108 2.45 16.36 -0.22
C LEU A 108 2.38 16.32 -1.75
N PRO A 109 1.91 17.37 -2.44
CA PRO A 109 1.78 17.39 -3.91
C PRO A 109 3.07 17.04 -4.66
N ALA A 110 4.23 17.37 -4.08
CA ALA A 110 5.53 17.12 -4.70
C ALA A 110 5.91 15.63 -4.77
N VAL A 111 5.38 14.80 -3.86
CA VAL A 111 5.78 13.39 -3.73
C VAL A 111 4.61 12.40 -3.71
N GLN A 112 3.38 12.89 -3.83
CA GLN A 112 2.16 12.06 -3.82
C GLN A 112 2.08 11.01 -4.95
N THR A 113 2.93 11.14 -5.96
CA THR A 113 3.07 10.15 -7.05
C THR A 113 4.22 9.18 -6.79
N GLY A 114 4.82 9.19 -5.58
CA GLY A 114 5.97 8.34 -5.27
C GLY A 114 7.12 8.56 -6.26
N PHE A 115 7.40 9.83 -6.63
CA PHE A 115 8.35 10.20 -7.67
C PHE A 115 8.03 9.63 -9.05
N GLY A 116 6.75 9.46 -9.37
CA GLY A 116 6.28 8.86 -10.61
C GLY A 116 6.28 7.34 -10.66
N LEU A 117 6.57 6.67 -9.54
CA LEU A 117 6.62 5.20 -9.47
C LEU A 117 5.28 4.58 -9.08
N MET A 118 4.57 5.19 -8.12
CA MET A 118 3.30 4.66 -7.62
C MET A 118 2.42 5.78 -7.07
N PRO A 119 1.09 5.69 -7.25
CA PRO A 119 0.16 6.66 -6.69
C PRO A 119 0.04 6.46 -5.17
N LEU A 120 0.07 7.58 -4.41
CA LEU A 120 -0.05 7.60 -2.94
C LEU A 120 -1.14 8.56 -2.46
N TYR A 121 -1.95 9.11 -3.36
CA TYR A 121 -2.92 10.18 -3.11
C TYR A 121 -4.32 9.66 -2.82
N ALA A 122 -5.26 10.59 -2.65
CA ALA A 122 -6.69 10.32 -2.44
C ALA A 122 -6.97 9.44 -1.20
N LYS A 123 -7.73 8.37 -1.35
CA LYS A 123 -8.14 7.50 -0.25
C LYS A 123 -7.00 6.66 0.32
N ASP A 124 -5.91 6.48 -0.43
CA ASP A 124 -4.71 5.78 0.04
C ASP A 124 -4.10 6.44 1.27
N VAL A 125 -4.12 7.77 1.35
CA VAL A 125 -3.62 8.51 2.52
C VAL A 125 -4.27 8.00 3.81
N TRP A 126 -5.60 7.87 3.81
CA TRP A 126 -6.35 7.41 4.98
C TRP A 126 -6.09 5.94 5.28
N LEU A 127 -6.01 5.11 4.24
CA LEU A 127 -5.73 3.69 4.39
C LEU A 127 -4.32 3.47 4.95
N HIS A 128 -3.32 4.18 4.42
CA HIS A 128 -1.95 4.14 4.93
C HIS A 128 -1.89 4.60 6.39
N GLY A 129 -2.58 5.69 6.75
CA GLY A 129 -2.68 6.17 8.12
C GLY A 129 -3.29 5.13 9.07
N LEU A 130 -4.38 4.48 8.66
CA LEU A 130 -5.03 3.44 9.45
C LEU A 130 -4.12 2.22 9.66
N ILE A 131 -3.42 1.79 8.61
CA ILE A 131 -2.45 0.69 8.67
C ILE A 131 -1.29 1.05 9.60
N ALA A 132 -0.78 2.30 9.53
CA ALA A 132 0.28 2.80 10.40
C ALA A 132 -0.14 2.75 11.89
N VAL A 133 -1.36 3.18 12.22
CA VAL A 133 -1.91 3.12 13.58
C VAL A 133 -2.01 1.67 14.06
N GLY A 134 -2.50 0.75 13.21
CA GLY A 134 -2.52 -0.68 13.52
C GLY A 134 -1.11 -1.22 13.81
N GLY A 135 -0.15 -0.90 12.94
CA GLY A 135 1.25 -1.26 13.12
C GLY A 135 1.86 -0.71 14.41
N LEU A 136 1.56 0.55 14.76
CA LEU A 136 1.99 1.19 16.00
C LEU A 136 1.44 0.45 17.23
N TYR A 137 0.14 0.18 17.24
CA TYR A 137 -0.51 -0.53 18.35
C TYR A 137 0.09 -1.93 18.56
N PHE A 138 0.16 -2.74 17.49
CA PHE A 138 0.66 -4.11 17.61
C PHE A 138 2.18 -4.19 17.75
N GLY A 139 2.92 -3.19 17.30
CA GLY A 139 4.36 -3.11 17.40
C GLY A 139 4.88 -2.69 18.79
N TRP A 140 4.11 -1.85 19.52
CA TRP A 140 4.58 -1.29 20.80
C TRP A 140 3.53 -1.31 21.92
N ALA A 141 2.26 -1.01 21.66
CA ALA A 141 1.25 -0.85 22.70
C ALA A 141 0.56 -2.17 23.10
N SER A 142 0.55 -3.18 22.23
CA SER A 142 -0.02 -4.48 22.56
C SER A 142 0.82 -5.23 23.59
N ARG A 143 0.21 -6.22 24.28
CA ARG A 143 0.92 -7.07 25.27
C ARG A 143 2.17 -7.74 24.70
N ASP A 144 2.16 -8.06 23.40
CA ASP A 144 3.32 -8.64 22.72
C ASP A 144 4.39 -7.57 22.43
N GLY A 145 3.98 -6.35 22.08
CA GLY A 145 4.86 -5.24 21.77
C GLY A 145 5.54 -4.62 22.99
N ALA A 146 4.82 -4.53 24.10
CA ALA A 146 5.30 -3.90 25.34
C ALA A 146 6.29 -4.76 26.16
N ARG A 147 6.48 -6.04 25.82
CA ARG A 147 7.36 -6.97 26.53
C ARG A 147 8.78 -7.06 25.95
N LEU A 148 9.18 -6.12 25.15
CA LEU A 148 10.53 -5.91 24.65
C LEU A 148 11.06 -4.55 25.11
#